data_be555a6854e3c6ecab28609f3dcfd175
#
_entry.id   be555a6854e3c6ecab28609f3dcfd175
#
_cell.length_a   1.000
_cell.length_b   1.000
_cell.length_c   1.000
_cell.angle_alpha   90.00
_cell.angle_beta   90.00
_cell.angle_gamma   90.00
#
_symmetry.space_group_name_H-M   'P 1'
#
loop_
_entity.id
_entity.type
_entity.pdbx_description
1 polymer ?
#
loop_
_entity_poly.entity_id
_entity_poly.type
_entity_poly.pdbx_seq_one_letter_code
_entity_poly.pdbx_strand_id
1 'polypeptide(L)' 'QLPEETNVTVAIYDIMGRKVRTLLSSENQLAGYRQVLWNATNDLGQPVSAGMYIYMIQAGTFRMTKKMVLMK' A
#
# COMPACT_ATOMS: atom_id res chain seq x y z
N GLN A 1 2.05 12.14 -4.78
CA GLN A 1 2.95 13.18 -4.24
C GLN A 1 2.38 13.76 -2.98
N LEU A 2 3.22 13.93 -1.97
CA LEU A 2 2.78 14.45 -0.68
C LEU A 2 2.92 15.96 -0.65
N PRO A 3 1.93 16.67 -0.07
CA PRO A 3 1.98 18.13 -0.01
C PRO A 3 3.04 18.64 0.98
N GLU A 4 3.32 17.87 2.02
CA GLU A 4 4.34 18.23 2.99
C GLU A 4 4.62 17.02 3.86
N GLU A 5 5.53 17.18 4.80
CA GLU A 5 5.88 16.09 5.70
C GLU A 5 4.65 15.59 6.45
N THR A 6 4.42 14.28 6.42
CA THR A 6 3.25 13.68 7.05
C THR A 6 3.49 12.20 7.28
N ASN A 7 2.68 11.61 8.14
CA ASN A 7 2.70 10.17 8.36
C ASN A 7 1.89 9.49 7.26
N VAL A 8 2.46 8.42 6.71
CA VAL A 8 1.88 7.72 5.58
C VAL A 8 1.66 6.26 5.93
N THR A 9 0.49 5.76 5.60
CA THR A 9 0.16 4.33 5.71
C THR A 9 -0.17 3.81 4.31
N VAL A 10 0.46 2.69 3.93
CA VAL A 10 0.17 2.03 2.66
C VAL A 10 -0.13 0.57 2.95
N ALA A 11 -1.29 0.12 2.52
CA ALA A 11 -1.73 -1.25 2.76
C ALA A 11 -2.29 -1.87 1.49
N ILE A 12 -2.13 -3.19 1.39
CA ILE A 12 -2.63 -3.98 0.27
C ILE A 12 -3.77 -4.85 0.77
N TYR A 13 -4.88 -4.86 0.02
CA TYR A 13 -6.06 -5.66 0.33
C TYR A 13 -6.38 -6.57 -0.85
N ASP A 14 -7.01 -7.72 -0.58
CA ASP A 14 -7.53 -8.56 -1.64
C ASP A 14 -8.92 -8.04 -2.05
N ILE A 15 -9.52 -8.68 -3.06
CA ILE A 15 -10.80 -8.22 -3.58
C ILE A 15 -11.95 -8.47 -2.60
N MET A 16 -11.72 -9.28 -1.57
CA MET A 16 -12.71 -9.50 -0.51
C MET A 16 -12.60 -8.45 0.60
N GLY A 17 -11.63 -7.54 0.49
CA GLY A 17 -11.44 -6.51 1.48
C GLY A 17 -10.57 -6.92 2.65
N ARG A 18 -9.93 -8.08 2.59
CA ARG A 18 -9.06 -8.54 3.68
C ARG A 18 -7.66 -7.98 3.48
N LYS A 19 -7.05 -7.53 4.58
CA LYS A 19 -5.71 -6.98 4.49
C LYS A 19 -4.71 -8.10 4.17
N VAL A 20 -3.90 -7.87 3.15
CA VAL A 20 -2.87 -8.79 2.73
C VAL A 20 -1.53 -8.38 3.30
N ARG A 21 -1.19 -7.10 3.21
CA ARG A 21 0.11 -6.61 3.66
C ARG A 21 0.05 -5.14 3.98
N THR A 22 0.81 -4.74 5.02
CA THR A 22 1.06 -3.35 5.32
C THR A 22 2.47 -3.03 4.88
N LEU A 23 2.62 -2.14 3.90
CA LEU A 23 3.93 -1.76 3.37
C LEU A 23 4.55 -0.63 4.18
N LEU A 24 3.72 0.34 4.60
CA LEU A 24 4.13 1.41 5.49
C LEU A 24 3.06 1.55 6.56
N SER A 25 3.47 1.71 7.81
CA SER A 25 2.55 1.78 8.92
C SER A 25 2.76 3.11 9.66
N SER A 26 2.06 4.14 9.20
CA SER A 26 2.08 5.46 9.83
C SER A 26 3.50 6.04 9.96
N GLU A 27 4.32 5.83 8.94
CA GLU A 27 5.69 6.31 8.95
C GLU A 27 5.76 7.74 8.46
N ASN A 28 6.62 8.53 9.09
CA ASN A 28 6.81 9.92 8.70
C ASN A 28 7.56 9.97 7.37
N GLN A 29 6.97 10.65 6.39
CA GLN A 29 7.55 10.80 5.07
C GLN A 29 7.73 12.26 4.75
N LEU A 30 8.84 12.60 4.12
CA LEU A 30 9.09 13.95 3.66
C LEU A 30 8.19 14.25 2.46
N ALA A 31 7.95 15.53 2.24
CA ALA A 31 7.18 15.98 1.09
C ALA A 31 7.85 15.54 -0.20
N GLY A 32 7.05 15.39 -1.25
CA GLY A 32 7.53 15.06 -2.57
C GLY A 32 7.19 13.64 -2.98
N TYR A 33 7.91 13.16 -4.00
CA TYR A 33 7.65 11.85 -4.54
C TYR A 33 8.20 10.75 -3.64
N ARG A 34 7.39 9.72 -3.45
CA ARG A 34 7.79 8.51 -2.76
C ARG A 34 7.39 7.30 -3.57
N GLN A 35 8.26 6.31 -3.59
CA GLN A 35 7.99 5.05 -4.25
C GLN A 35 7.96 3.93 -3.22
N VAL A 36 6.90 3.12 -3.25
CA VAL A 36 6.74 1.98 -2.36
C VAL A 36 6.65 0.73 -3.23
N LEU A 37 7.47 -0.26 -2.93
CA LEU A 37 7.51 -1.50 -3.70
C LEU A 37 6.91 -2.65 -2.89
N TRP A 38 6.12 -3.47 -3.58
CA TRP A 38 5.53 -4.66 -2.98
C TRP A 38 6.11 -5.88 -3.68
N ASN A 39 6.61 -6.82 -2.90
CA ASN A 39 7.24 -8.02 -3.44
C ASN A 39 6.26 -9.19 -3.55
N ALA A 40 4.97 -8.93 -3.56
CA ALA A 40 3.93 -9.94 -3.75
C ALA A 40 3.87 -10.96 -2.61
N THR A 41 4.15 -10.51 -1.39
CA THR A 41 4.01 -11.37 -0.21
C THR A 41 3.04 -10.74 0.78
N ASN A 42 2.45 -11.59 1.64
CA ASN A 42 1.62 -11.09 2.73
C ASN A 42 2.47 -10.69 3.93
N ASP A 43 1.83 -10.31 5.03
CA ASP A 43 2.55 -9.87 6.23
C ASP A 43 3.38 -10.98 6.88
N LEU A 44 3.10 -12.23 6.55
CA LEU A 44 3.86 -13.35 7.03
C LEU A 44 5.04 -13.72 6.13
N GLY A 45 5.23 -12.97 5.04
CA GLY A 45 6.30 -13.23 4.10
C GLY A 45 5.99 -14.32 3.10
N GLN A 46 4.74 -14.77 3.03
CA GLN A 46 4.33 -15.84 2.13
C GLN A 46 3.89 -15.26 0.79
N PRO A 47 4.21 -15.90 -0.34
CA PRO A 47 3.77 -15.42 -1.65
C PRO A 47 2.25 -15.45 -1.75
N VAL A 48 1.70 -14.47 -2.47
CA VAL A 48 0.26 -14.44 -2.73
C VAL A 48 0.00 -14.77 -4.19
N SER A 49 -1.25 -15.16 -4.47
CA SER A 49 -1.65 -15.55 -5.82
C SER A 49 -1.65 -14.35 -6.77
N ALA A 50 -1.43 -14.62 -8.05
CA ALA A 50 -1.67 -13.62 -9.07
C ALA A 50 -3.16 -13.26 -9.07
N GLY A 51 -3.46 -12.04 -9.43
CA GLY A 51 -4.85 -11.58 -9.50
C GLY A 51 -4.98 -10.11 -9.15
N MET A 52 -6.20 -9.73 -8.81
CA MET A 52 -6.50 -8.33 -8.54
C MET A 52 -6.37 -8.02 -7.05
N TYR A 53 -5.73 -6.90 -6.76
CA TYR A 53 -5.56 -6.41 -5.40
C TYR A 53 -5.90 -4.93 -5.36
N ILE A 54 -6.12 -4.43 -4.16
CA ILE A 54 -6.44 -3.03 -3.94
C ILE A 54 -5.39 -2.49 -3.00
N TYR A 55 -4.79 -1.34 -3.34
CA TYR A 55 -3.91 -0.69 -2.39
C TYR A 55 -4.51 0.63 -1.93
N MET A 56 -4.25 0.96 -0.68
CA MET A 56 -4.73 2.18 -0.06
C MET A 56 -3.54 2.96 0.47
N ILE A 57 -3.51 4.26 0.15
CA ILE A 57 -2.52 5.18 0.69
C ILE A 57 -3.26 6.19 1.53
N GLN A 58 -2.83 6.38 2.77
CA GLN A 58 -3.37 7.39 3.65
C GLN A 58 -2.25 8.26 4.16
N ALA A 59 -2.36 9.56 3.96
CA ALA A 59 -1.35 10.53 4.35
C ALA A 59 -2.08 11.72 4.98
N GLY A 60 -2.04 11.79 6.31
CA GLY A 60 -2.81 12.81 7.02
C GLY A 60 -4.30 12.63 6.75
N THR A 61 -4.92 13.66 6.19
CA THR A 61 -6.34 13.59 5.81
C THR A 61 -6.54 13.11 4.38
N PHE A 62 -5.45 12.93 3.63
CA PHE A 62 -5.51 12.46 2.26
C PHE A 62 -5.61 10.95 2.22
N ARG A 63 -6.50 10.44 1.37
CA ARG A 63 -6.65 8.98 1.18
C ARG A 63 -6.86 8.70 -0.30
N MET A 64 -6.18 7.69 -0.80
CA MET A 64 -6.34 7.25 -2.17
C MET A 64 -6.39 5.73 -2.19
N THR A 65 -7.32 5.17 -2.96
CA THR A 65 -7.48 3.72 -3.12
C THR A 65 -7.47 3.42 -4.60
N LYS A 66 -6.69 2.43 -5.01
CA LYS A 66 -6.61 2.02 -6.40
C LYS A 66 -6.53 0.52 -6.54
N LYS A 67 -7.03 0.02 -7.66
CA LYS A 67 -6.92 -1.39 -8.02
C LYS A 67 -5.64 -1.63 -8.78
N MET A 68 -5.09 -2.82 -8.61
CA MET A 68 -3.91 -3.23 -9.34
C MET A 68 -4.01 -4.71 -9.67
N VAL A 69 -3.27 -5.14 -10.68
CA VAL A 69 -3.24 -6.54 -11.08
C VAL A 69 -1.82 -7.05 -10.85
N LEU A 70 -1.73 -8.15 -10.12
CA LEU A 70 -0.47 -8.82 -9.88
C LEU A 70 -0.32 -9.93 -10.91
N MET A 71 0.73 -9.85 -11.70
CA MET A 71 1.04 -10.88 -12.68
C MET A 71 2.32 -11.58 -12.26
N LYS A 72 2.30 -12.90 -12.33
CA LYS A 72 3.45 -13.70 -11.99
C LYS A 72 3.92 -14.54 -13.15
#